data_a1e7437607d816031d5ce2460e471185
#
_entry.id   a1e7437607d816031d5ce2460e471185
#
_cell.length_a   1.000
_cell.length_b   1.000
_cell.length_c   1.000
_cell.angle_alpha   90.00
_cell.angle_beta   90.00
_cell.angle_gamma   90.00
#
_symmetry.space_group_name_H-M   'P 1'
#
loop_
_entity.id
_entity.type
_entity.pdbx_description
1 polymer ?
#
loop_
_entity_poly.entity_id
_entity_poly.type
_entity_poly.pdbx_seq_one_letter_code
_entity_poly.pdbx_strand_id
1 'polypeptide(L)'
;DVESNGWWYCAMVLENKKNELPLPFFIHIDDIEYGRRMGWPIMTMNGIGVWHDSFENRKQSAMEYYDMRNSLIMNALYEPRRPVEDTCKRVFRHLVHQMLKYRYDDQLLTLRAVEDFLEGPEYFKTHDPILVHEEIMEMGYHPKNVVKKLYEMKASRDPMRKEDLYRKYTFSLKHKLTLNGWLLFGKKELTALPMGCHATQLYRLKNVLYYDPQSGSGSVSYTHLRAHETRE
;
A
#
# COMPACT_ATOMS: atom_id res chain seq x y z
N ASP A 1 23.55 -4.77 -11.82
CA ASP A 1 23.13 -3.51 -12.45
C ASP A 1 21.98 -2.92 -11.65
N VAL A 2 22.00 -1.61 -11.45
CA VAL A 2 20.92 -0.88 -10.77
C VAL A 2 20.03 -0.29 -11.86
N GLU A 3 18.75 -0.64 -11.85
CA GLU A 3 17.79 -0.23 -12.89
C GLU A 3 16.97 1.02 -12.52
N SER A 4 16.93 1.38 -11.25
CA SER A 4 16.23 2.55 -10.75
C SER A 4 16.89 3.14 -9.51
N ASN A 5 16.64 4.40 -9.24
CA ASN A 5 17.18 5.13 -8.09
C ASN A 5 16.05 5.87 -7.39
N GLY A 6 15.87 5.60 -6.10
CA GLY A 6 14.97 6.39 -5.26
C GLY A 6 15.52 7.80 -5.03
N TRP A 7 14.65 8.81 -5.06
CA TRP A 7 15.06 10.22 -4.93
C TRP A 7 15.35 10.68 -3.49
N TRP A 8 15.54 9.78 -2.59
CA TRP A 8 15.85 10.14 -1.20
C TRP A 8 17.16 10.91 -1.05
N TYR A 9 18.15 10.54 -1.88
CA TYR A 9 19.39 11.28 -2.02
C TYR A 9 20.03 10.92 -3.36
N CYS A 10 19.86 11.77 -4.35
CA CYS A 10 20.46 11.57 -5.67
C CYS A 10 20.88 12.92 -6.27
N ALA A 11 21.88 12.87 -7.15
CA ALA A 11 22.22 13.97 -8.01
C ALA A 11 21.90 13.58 -9.46
N MET A 12 21.29 14.48 -10.21
CA MET A 12 20.92 14.29 -11.61
C MET A 12 21.61 15.33 -12.47
N VAL A 13 22.05 14.95 -13.64
CA VAL A 13 22.58 15.88 -14.63
C VAL A 13 21.40 16.56 -15.32
N LEU A 14 21.27 17.86 -15.12
CA LEU A 14 20.22 18.68 -15.75
C LEU A 14 20.61 19.16 -17.15
N GLU A 15 21.34 18.35 -17.90
CA GLU A 15 21.58 18.65 -19.30
C GLU A 15 20.26 18.55 -20.10
N ASN A 16 19.94 19.69 -20.69
CA ASN A 16 18.72 20.00 -21.41
C ASN A 16 18.40 19.10 -22.60
N LYS A 17 18.30 17.80 -22.42
CA LYS A 17 17.84 17.00 -23.57
C LYS A 17 16.36 17.22 -23.87
N LYS A 18 15.52 17.66 -22.94
CA LYS A 18 14.09 17.75 -23.26
C LYS A 18 13.24 18.69 -22.38
N ASN A 19 13.75 19.32 -21.36
CA ASN A 19 12.89 20.09 -20.39
C ASN A 19 11.67 19.30 -19.89
N GLU A 20 11.78 17.98 -19.85
CA GLU A 20 10.68 17.12 -19.45
C GLU A 20 10.65 17.04 -17.93
N LEU A 21 9.52 17.36 -17.36
CA LEU A 21 9.26 17.21 -15.93
C LEU A 21 8.81 15.76 -15.63
N PRO A 22 8.95 15.28 -14.38
CA PRO A 22 8.32 14.06 -13.94
C PRO A 22 6.83 14.04 -14.28
N LEU A 23 6.27 12.85 -14.52
CA LEU A 23 4.82 12.72 -14.70
C LEU A 23 4.09 13.12 -13.41
N PRO A 24 2.85 13.60 -13.49
CA PRO A 24 2.10 14.10 -12.34
C PRO A 24 1.56 12.97 -11.47
N PHE A 25 2.46 12.11 -11.00
CA PHE A 25 2.13 10.97 -10.14
C PHE A 25 1.73 11.38 -8.73
N PHE A 26 2.10 12.59 -8.33
CA PHE A 26 1.92 13.20 -7.02
C PHE A 26 2.81 12.56 -5.94
N ILE A 27 2.75 11.24 -5.79
CA ILE A 27 3.57 10.48 -4.84
C ILE A 27 3.72 9.02 -5.30
N HIS A 28 4.85 8.41 -5.04
CA HIS A 28 5.25 7.04 -5.37
C HIS A 28 5.44 6.76 -6.87
N ILE A 29 6.49 6.03 -7.19
CA ILE A 29 6.85 5.55 -8.52
C ILE A 29 7.33 6.66 -9.48
N ASP A 30 7.16 7.92 -9.13
CA ASP A 30 7.61 9.08 -9.89
C ASP A 30 9.11 9.07 -10.14
N ASP A 31 9.90 8.69 -9.15
CA ASP A 31 11.35 8.50 -9.21
C ASP A 31 11.75 7.38 -10.20
N ILE A 32 11.07 6.27 -10.15
CA ILE A 32 11.31 5.11 -11.02
C ILE A 32 10.95 5.45 -12.47
N GLU A 33 9.76 6.05 -12.68
CA GLU A 33 9.29 6.44 -14.00
C GLU A 33 10.23 7.43 -14.65
N TYR A 34 10.54 8.53 -13.94
CA TYR A 34 11.36 9.59 -14.49
C TYR A 34 12.78 9.11 -14.79
N GLY A 35 13.41 8.38 -13.88
CA GLY A 35 14.73 7.80 -14.09
C GLY A 35 14.77 6.87 -15.30
N ARG A 36 13.76 6.02 -15.48
CA ARG A 36 13.63 5.10 -16.61
C ARG A 36 13.42 5.83 -17.93
N ARG A 37 12.56 6.85 -17.95
CA ARG A 37 12.26 7.66 -19.14
C ARG A 37 13.45 8.48 -19.58
N MET A 38 14.22 9.04 -18.66
CA MET A 38 15.42 9.81 -18.95
C MET A 38 16.59 8.94 -19.42
N GLY A 39 16.63 7.67 -19.01
CA GLY A 39 17.65 6.71 -19.46
C GLY A 39 19.06 7.07 -19.01
N TRP A 40 19.23 7.76 -17.90
CA TRP A 40 20.56 8.09 -17.37
C TRP A 40 21.28 6.84 -16.86
N PRO A 41 22.60 6.75 -17.08
CA PRO A 41 23.38 5.72 -16.40
C PRO A 41 23.38 5.98 -14.89
N ILE A 42 23.15 4.93 -14.12
CA ILE A 42 23.08 5.03 -12.65
C ILE A 42 24.42 4.61 -12.06
N MET A 43 25.00 5.46 -11.22
CA MET A 43 26.20 5.17 -10.45
C MET A 43 25.89 5.27 -8.96
N THR A 44 26.07 4.15 -8.25
CA THR A 44 25.93 4.12 -6.79
C THR A 44 27.28 4.44 -6.14
N MET A 45 27.29 5.43 -5.25
CA MET A 45 28.50 5.82 -4.52
C MET A 45 28.54 5.13 -3.16
N ASN A 46 29.63 4.40 -2.90
CA ASN A 46 29.85 3.80 -1.59
C ASN A 46 30.20 4.88 -0.55
N GLY A 47 29.78 4.66 0.71
CA GLY A 47 30.07 5.57 1.82
C GLY A 47 29.09 6.73 1.96
N ILE A 48 28.14 6.87 1.04
CA ILE A 48 27.01 7.81 1.15
C ILE A 48 25.75 7.02 1.46
N GLY A 49 25.06 7.36 2.51
CA GLY A 49 23.86 6.65 2.94
C GLY A 49 22.79 7.60 3.46
N VAL A 50 21.54 7.20 3.30
CA VAL A 50 20.36 7.83 3.88
C VAL A 50 19.72 6.86 4.84
N TRP A 51 19.39 7.34 6.03
CA TRP A 51 18.61 6.57 7.00
C TRP A 51 17.16 6.95 6.84
N HIS A 52 16.35 5.97 6.54
CA HIS A 52 14.93 6.13 6.34
C HIS A 52 14.17 5.09 7.16
N ASP A 53 13.06 5.50 7.77
CA ASP A 53 12.18 4.57 8.47
C ASP A 53 11.60 3.52 7.53
N SER A 54 11.49 2.28 8.01
CA SER A 54 10.90 1.20 7.23
C SER A 54 9.43 1.46 6.91
N PHE A 55 9.04 1.27 5.67
CA PHE A 55 7.64 1.38 5.21
C PHE A 55 6.79 0.16 5.58
N GLU A 56 7.41 -0.97 5.92
CA GLU A 56 6.69 -2.23 6.12
C GLU A 56 5.69 -2.16 7.28
N ASN A 57 5.99 -1.36 8.28
CA ASN A 57 5.14 -1.20 9.46
C ASN A 57 4.24 0.05 9.40
N ARG A 58 4.46 0.90 8.41
CA ARG A 58 3.67 2.10 8.15
C ARG A 58 2.86 1.89 6.88
N LYS A 59 1.57 1.86 6.97
CA LYS A 59 0.73 1.92 5.78
C LYS A 59 -0.23 3.09 5.91
N GLN A 60 0.13 4.18 5.28
CA GLN A 60 -0.81 5.28 5.09
C GLN A 60 -1.84 4.83 4.06
N SER A 61 -3.10 5.00 4.38
CA SER A 61 -4.20 4.53 3.53
C SER A 61 -4.15 5.11 2.11
N ALA A 62 -3.88 6.41 2.01
CA ALA A 62 -3.75 7.09 0.72
C ALA A 62 -2.70 6.47 -0.22
N MET A 63 -1.64 5.85 0.32
CA MET A 63 -0.60 5.21 -0.50
C MET A 63 -1.14 4.06 -1.34
N GLU A 64 -2.19 3.39 -0.89
CA GLU A 64 -2.83 2.30 -1.64
C GLU A 64 -3.36 2.78 -3.01
N TYR A 65 -3.97 3.96 -3.02
CA TYR A 65 -4.45 4.58 -4.25
C TYR A 65 -3.29 4.90 -5.21
N TYR A 66 -2.26 5.59 -4.72
CA TYR A 66 -1.14 5.99 -5.57
C TYR A 66 -0.34 4.80 -6.07
N ASP A 67 -0.05 3.83 -5.21
CA ASP A 67 0.65 2.60 -5.60
C ASP A 67 -0.09 1.86 -6.72
N MET A 68 -1.40 1.74 -6.63
CA MET A 68 -2.19 1.06 -7.65
C MET A 68 -2.27 1.88 -8.94
N ARG A 69 -2.69 3.14 -8.88
CA ARG A 69 -2.85 4.00 -10.07
C ARG A 69 -1.53 4.12 -10.83
N ASN A 70 -0.46 4.47 -10.12
CA ASN A 70 0.84 4.71 -10.76
C ASN A 70 1.47 3.41 -11.29
N SER A 71 1.25 2.28 -10.61
CA SER A 71 1.64 0.97 -11.16
C SER A 71 0.90 0.61 -12.45
N LEU A 72 -0.39 0.96 -12.57
CA LEU A 72 -1.15 0.73 -13.80
C LEU A 72 -0.63 1.62 -14.94
N ILE A 73 -0.32 2.87 -14.65
CA ILE A 73 0.28 3.79 -15.63
C ILE A 73 1.64 3.27 -16.10
N MET A 74 2.51 2.83 -15.16
CA MET A 74 3.80 2.24 -15.50
C MET A 74 3.66 1.02 -16.41
N ASN A 75 2.70 0.13 -16.13
CA ASN A 75 2.46 -1.01 -17.01
C ASN A 75 2.00 -0.57 -18.42
N ALA A 76 1.10 0.39 -18.50
CA ALA A 76 0.62 0.89 -19.79
C ALA A 76 1.76 1.51 -20.62
N LEU A 77 2.67 2.25 -19.98
CA LEU A 77 3.78 2.92 -20.65
C LEU A 77 4.91 1.96 -21.05
N TYR A 78 5.29 1.05 -20.17
CA TYR A 78 6.51 0.26 -20.34
C TYR A 78 6.28 -1.22 -20.66
N GLU A 79 5.05 -1.70 -20.50
CA GLU A 79 4.69 -3.09 -20.83
C GLU A 79 3.42 -3.14 -21.70
N PRO A 80 3.35 -2.40 -22.82
CA PRO A 80 2.13 -2.27 -23.62
C PRO A 80 1.66 -3.59 -24.25
N ARG A 81 2.53 -4.61 -24.27
CA ARG A 81 2.21 -5.96 -24.78
C ARG A 81 1.69 -6.91 -23.69
N ARG A 82 1.63 -6.47 -22.44
CA ARG A 82 1.10 -7.30 -21.35
C ARG A 82 -0.39 -7.53 -21.59
N PRO A 83 -0.87 -8.80 -21.55
CA PRO A 83 -2.28 -9.09 -21.66
C PRO A 83 -3.10 -8.38 -20.59
N VAL A 84 -4.21 -7.78 -20.98
CA VAL A 84 -5.13 -7.08 -20.06
C VAL A 84 -5.60 -8.02 -18.95
N GLU A 85 -5.83 -9.28 -19.25
CA GLU A 85 -6.24 -10.31 -18.31
C GLU A 85 -5.24 -10.51 -17.17
N ASP A 86 -3.95 -10.36 -17.42
CA ASP A 86 -2.92 -10.50 -16.37
C ASP A 86 -2.94 -9.28 -15.43
N THR A 87 -3.20 -8.10 -15.96
CA THR A 87 -3.41 -6.90 -15.16
C THR A 87 -4.67 -7.03 -14.32
N CYS A 88 -5.79 -7.45 -14.90
CA CYS A 88 -7.04 -7.71 -14.18
C CYS A 88 -6.86 -8.77 -13.08
N LYS A 89 -6.18 -9.87 -13.36
CA LYS A 89 -5.87 -10.92 -12.37
C LYS A 89 -5.01 -10.38 -11.22
N ARG A 90 -4.09 -9.46 -11.52
CA ARG A 90 -3.25 -8.83 -10.48
C ARG A 90 -4.08 -7.93 -9.58
N VAL A 91 -4.89 -7.04 -10.15
CA VAL A 91 -5.80 -6.16 -9.40
C VAL A 91 -6.77 -6.99 -8.57
N PHE A 92 -7.40 -8.00 -9.16
CA PHE A 92 -8.33 -8.88 -8.45
C PHE A 92 -7.66 -9.60 -7.27
N ARG A 93 -6.46 -10.17 -7.46
CA ARG A 93 -5.70 -10.81 -6.36
C ARG A 93 -5.37 -9.82 -5.26
N HIS A 94 -5.05 -8.58 -5.61
CA HIS A 94 -4.78 -7.53 -4.65
C HIS A 94 -6.04 -7.20 -3.83
N LEU A 95 -7.18 -6.98 -4.48
CA LEU A 95 -8.47 -6.75 -3.81
C LEU A 95 -8.84 -7.91 -2.86
N VAL A 96 -8.69 -9.16 -3.31
CA VAL A 96 -8.91 -10.34 -2.45
C VAL A 96 -7.96 -10.35 -1.26
N HIS A 97 -6.70 -9.99 -1.45
CA HIS A 97 -5.73 -9.93 -0.36
C HIS A 97 -6.09 -8.87 0.69
N GLN A 98 -6.52 -7.68 0.26
CA GLN A 98 -7.01 -6.63 1.17
C GLN A 98 -8.29 -7.07 1.90
N MET A 99 -9.22 -7.72 1.20
CA MET A 99 -10.42 -8.30 1.81
C MET A 99 -10.07 -9.29 2.92
N LEU A 100 -9.14 -10.21 2.66
CA LEU A 100 -8.69 -11.21 3.64
C LEU A 100 -7.94 -10.59 4.83
N LYS A 101 -7.52 -9.35 4.71
CA LYS A 101 -6.94 -8.52 5.77
C LYS A 101 -7.95 -7.58 6.43
N TYR A 102 -9.22 -7.62 6.02
CA TYR A 102 -10.28 -6.71 6.51
C TYR A 102 -9.98 -5.22 6.28
N ARG A 103 -9.21 -4.92 5.24
CA ARG A 103 -8.81 -3.57 4.86
C ARG A 103 -9.73 -3.05 3.76
N TYR A 104 -10.98 -2.81 4.11
CA TYR A 104 -12.02 -2.45 3.14
C TYR A 104 -11.82 -1.06 2.54
N ASP A 105 -11.32 -0.11 3.33
CA ASP A 105 -11.00 1.22 2.83
C ASP A 105 -9.89 1.16 1.76
N ASP A 106 -8.88 0.29 1.95
CA ASP A 106 -7.85 0.05 0.94
C ASP A 106 -8.43 -0.57 -0.34
N GLN A 107 -9.49 -1.39 -0.26
CA GLN A 107 -10.17 -1.90 -1.45
C GLN A 107 -10.86 -0.78 -2.22
N LEU A 108 -11.55 0.13 -1.52
CA LEU A 108 -12.20 1.28 -2.15
C LEU A 108 -11.17 2.19 -2.81
N LEU A 109 -10.04 2.44 -2.15
CA LEU A 109 -8.93 3.20 -2.72
C LEU A 109 -8.31 2.52 -3.96
N THR A 110 -8.18 1.17 -3.93
CA THR A 110 -7.73 0.40 -5.10
C THR A 110 -8.71 0.54 -6.27
N LEU A 111 -10.03 0.45 -6.02
CA LEU A 111 -11.05 0.60 -7.05
C LEU A 111 -11.04 2.01 -7.63
N ARG A 112 -10.99 3.05 -6.79
CA ARG A 112 -10.87 4.44 -7.22
C ARG A 112 -9.62 4.66 -8.09
N ALA A 113 -8.49 4.05 -7.71
CA ALA A 113 -7.26 4.13 -8.51
C ALA A 113 -7.41 3.50 -9.90
N VAL A 114 -8.18 2.42 -10.02
CA VAL A 114 -8.50 1.78 -11.30
C VAL A 114 -9.42 2.67 -12.13
N GLU A 115 -10.45 3.25 -11.52
CA GLU A 115 -11.39 4.17 -12.18
C GLU A 115 -10.65 5.37 -12.76
N ASP A 116 -9.86 6.06 -11.96
CA ASP A 116 -9.08 7.23 -12.39
C ASP A 116 -8.04 6.87 -13.47
N PHE A 117 -7.44 5.69 -13.41
CA PHE A 117 -6.57 5.20 -14.48
C PHE A 117 -7.32 4.99 -15.79
N LEU A 118 -8.55 4.50 -15.75
CA LEU A 118 -9.37 4.24 -16.95
C LEU A 118 -9.86 5.51 -17.63
N GLU A 119 -9.88 6.66 -16.94
CA GLU A 119 -10.11 7.96 -17.57
C GLU A 119 -8.97 8.36 -18.53
N GLY A 120 -7.81 7.72 -18.38
CA GLY A 120 -6.65 7.96 -19.24
C GLY A 120 -5.92 9.27 -18.93
N PRO A 121 -5.08 9.77 -19.88
CA PRO A 121 -4.25 10.96 -19.67
C PRO A 121 -5.03 12.26 -19.42
N GLU A 122 -6.28 12.33 -19.85
CA GLU A 122 -7.14 13.51 -19.64
C GLU A 122 -7.45 13.74 -18.16
N TYR A 123 -7.44 12.67 -17.34
CA TYR A 123 -7.59 12.75 -15.89
C TYR A 123 -6.68 13.83 -15.28
N PHE A 124 -5.40 13.83 -15.64
CA PHE A 124 -4.40 14.77 -15.10
C PHE A 124 -4.59 16.22 -15.56
N LYS A 125 -5.39 16.45 -16.60
CA LYS A 125 -5.71 17.80 -17.10
C LYS A 125 -6.96 18.37 -16.49
N THR A 126 -7.87 17.51 -16.06
CA THR A 126 -9.22 17.89 -15.63
C THR A 126 -9.38 17.87 -14.10
N HIS A 127 -8.51 17.16 -13.37
CA HIS A 127 -8.58 17.04 -11.93
C HIS A 127 -7.45 17.78 -11.23
N ASP A 128 -7.80 18.57 -10.20
CA ASP A 128 -6.81 19.20 -9.33
C ASP A 128 -6.20 18.14 -8.39
N PRO A 129 -4.87 17.90 -8.44
CA PRO A 129 -4.24 16.87 -7.65
C PRO A 129 -4.35 17.08 -6.13
N ILE A 130 -4.52 18.33 -5.67
CA ILE A 130 -4.69 18.63 -4.25
C ILE A 130 -6.08 18.20 -3.80
N LEU A 131 -7.12 18.53 -4.56
CA LEU A 131 -8.50 18.13 -4.26
C LEU A 131 -8.64 16.60 -4.29
N VAL A 132 -8.06 15.96 -5.31
CA VAL A 132 -8.01 14.49 -5.37
C VAL A 132 -7.32 13.90 -4.14
N HIS A 133 -6.21 14.49 -3.70
CA HIS A 133 -5.50 14.00 -2.52
C HIS A 133 -6.37 14.12 -1.24
N GLU A 134 -7.08 15.21 -1.07
CA GLU A 134 -8.01 15.42 0.04
C GLU A 134 -9.12 14.35 0.02
N GLU A 135 -9.74 14.09 -1.13
CA GLU A 135 -10.74 13.02 -1.28
C GLU A 135 -10.17 11.64 -0.92
N ILE A 136 -8.97 11.32 -1.40
CA ILE A 136 -8.29 10.05 -1.11
C ILE A 136 -7.97 9.92 0.38
N MET A 137 -7.57 11.00 1.04
CA MET A 137 -7.35 11.00 2.48
C MET A 137 -8.64 10.77 3.27
N GLU A 138 -9.77 11.32 2.82
CA GLU A 138 -11.08 11.09 3.45
C GLU A 138 -11.59 9.68 3.26
N MET A 139 -11.36 9.06 2.09
CA MET A 139 -11.74 7.68 1.79
C MET A 139 -10.96 6.66 2.62
N GLY A 140 -9.74 7.00 3.02
CA GLY A 140 -8.87 6.11 3.77
C GLY A 140 -9.26 5.98 5.24
N TYR A 141 -8.66 5.02 5.93
CA TYR A 141 -8.84 4.92 7.37
C TYR A 141 -8.08 6.04 8.10
N HIS A 142 -8.69 6.54 9.17
CA HIS A 142 -8.11 7.59 10.03
C HIS A 142 -7.46 6.96 11.26
N PRO A 143 -6.13 6.82 11.31
CA PRO A 143 -5.45 6.21 12.44
C PRO A 143 -5.58 7.10 13.67
N LYS A 144 -5.95 6.50 14.80
CA LYS A 144 -6.02 7.15 16.12
C LYS A 144 -4.86 6.70 16.99
N ASN A 145 -4.51 7.47 18.01
CA ASN A 145 -3.52 7.03 18.99
C ASN A 145 -4.07 5.83 19.79
N VAL A 146 -3.40 4.70 19.70
CA VAL A 146 -3.82 3.44 20.32
C VAL A 146 -2.82 2.93 21.37
N VAL A 147 -1.85 3.74 21.75
CA VAL A 147 -0.77 3.37 22.68
C VAL A 147 -1.31 2.78 23.98
N LYS A 148 -2.28 3.42 24.61
CA LYS A 148 -2.90 2.92 25.85
C LYS A 148 -3.54 1.57 25.63
N LYS A 149 -4.31 1.41 24.55
CA LYS A 149 -4.97 0.15 24.20
C LYS A 149 -3.99 -0.98 23.90
N LEU A 150 -2.89 -0.68 23.21
CA LEU A 150 -1.81 -1.65 22.96
C LEU A 150 -1.15 -2.09 24.25
N TYR A 151 -0.94 -1.18 25.19
CA TYR A 151 -0.38 -1.50 26.50
C TYR A 151 -1.31 -2.43 27.29
N GLU A 152 -2.60 -2.14 27.35
CA GLU A 152 -3.63 -2.96 27.98
C GLU A 152 -3.70 -4.36 27.35
N MET A 153 -3.52 -4.46 26.03
CA MET A 153 -3.49 -5.73 25.29
C MET A 153 -2.14 -6.45 25.38
N LYS A 154 -1.15 -5.90 26.07
CA LYS A 154 0.23 -6.43 26.13
C LYS A 154 0.83 -6.70 24.75
N ALA A 155 0.45 -5.90 23.77
CA ALA A 155 0.96 -6.02 22.41
C ALA A 155 2.44 -5.64 22.36
N SER A 156 3.21 -6.36 21.56
CA SER A 156 4.60 -5.99 21.28
C SER A 156 4.64 -4.70 20.46
N ARG A 157 5.54 -3.79 20.84
CA ARG A 157 5.83 -2.57 20.09
C ARG A 157 7.06 -2.68 19.23
N ASP A 158 7.72 -3.84 19.25
CA ASP A 158 8.88 -4.02 18.40
C ASP A 158 8.46 -3.98 16.93
N PRO A 159 9.13 -3.19 16.09
CA PRO A 159 8.88 -3.19 14.67
C PRO A 159 9.01 -4.61 14.11
N MET A 160 8.10 -4.98 13.22
CA MET A 160 8.20 -6.27 12.55
C MET A 160 9.50 -6.27 11.73
N ARG A 161 10.37 -7.25 11.99
CA ARG A 161 11.62 -7.38 11.24
C ARG A 161 11.32 -7.80 9.80
N LYS A 162 12.17 -7.36 8.88
CA LYS A 162 12.06 -7.71 7.45
C LYS A 162 12.03 -9.23 7.23
N GLU A 163 12.77 -9.97 8.05
CA GLU A 163 12.80 -11.43 8.05
C GLU A 163 11.45 -12.05 8.46
N ASP A 164 10.70 -11.40 9.34
CA ASP A 164 9.37 -11.85 9.75
C ASP A 164 8.31 -11.58 8.66
N LEU A 165 8.48 -10.52 7.88
CA LEU A 165 7.63 -10.23 6.70
C LEU A 165 7.86 -11.26 5.59
N TYR A 166 9.10 -11.67 5.38
CA TYR A 166 9.47 -12.69 4.38
C TYR A 166 9.40 -14.12 4.90
N ARG A 167 9.15 -14.32 6.19
CA ARG A 167 8.81 -15.64 6.70
C ARG A 167 7.62 -16.13 5.89
N LYS A 168 7.80 -17.24 5.17
CA LYS A 168 6.84 -17.78 4.20
C LYS A 168 5.47 -18.06 4.83
N TYR A 169 4.70 -17.03 5.05
CA TYR A 169 3.28 -17.14 5.37
C TYR A 169 2.56 -17.56 4.09
N THR A 170 2.61 -18.86 3.79
CA THR A 170 1.92 -19.37 2.62
C THR A 170 0.50 -19.76 2.98
N PHE A 171 -0.44 -19.45 2.11
CA PHE A 171 -1.80 -19.96 2.23
C PHE A 171 -1.78 -21.48 2.09
N SER A 172 -1.93 -22.19 3.20
CA SER A 172 -2.13 -23.63 3.19
C SER A 172 -3.53 -23.98 2.70
N LEU A 173 -3.79 -25.26 2.41
CA LEU A 173 -5.11 -25.73 1.95
C LEU A 173 -6.25 -25.28 2.88
N LYS A 174 -6.04 -25.30 4.21
CA LYS A 174 -7.03 -24.82 5.19
C LYS A 174 -7.39 -23.33 4.99
N HIS A 175 -6.42 -22.47 4.67
CA HIS A 175 -6.69 -21.05 4.42
C HIS A 175 -7.50 -20.87 3.14
N LYS A 176 -7.19 -21.65 2.10
CA LYS A 176 -7.89 -21.58 0.81
C LYS A 176 -9.34 -22.06 0.93
N LEU A 177 -9.56 -23.22 1.55
CA LEU A 177 -10.89 -23.82 1.69
C LEU A 177 -11.82 -23.04 2.62
N THR A 178 -11.27 -22.32 3.58
CA THR A 178 -12.05 -21.56 4.57
C THR A 178 -12.05 -20.05 4.34
N LEU A 179 -11.57 -19.59 3.17
CA LEU A 179 -11.37 -18.17 2.90
C LEU A 179 -10.65 -17.47 4.06
N ASN A 180 -9.47 -17.99 4.41
CA ASN A 180 -8.67 -17.53 5.55
C ASN A 180 -9.40 -17.61 6.91
N GLY A 181 -10.27 -18.58 7.07
CA GLY A 181 -11.06 -18.78 8.29
C GLY A 181 -12.35 -17.95 8.37
N TRP A 182 -12.69 -17.22 7.32
CA TRP A 182 -13.94 -16.44 7.23
C TRP A 182 -15.19 -17.29 7.41
N LEU A 183 -15.19 -18.47 6.80
CA LEU A 183 -16.31 -19.42 6.87
C LEU A 183 -16.40 -20.15 8.22
N LEU A 184 -15.48 -19.92 9.13
CA LEU A 184 -15.43 -20.59 10.44
C LEU A 184 -15.86 -19.65 11.56
N PHE A 185 -16.36 -20.23 12.65
CA PHE A 185 -16.53 -19.50 13.89
C PHE A 185 -15.16 -18.97 14.37
N GLY A 186 -15.02 -17.68 14.45
CA GLY A 186 -13.77 -17.00 14.77
C GLY A 186 -13.70 -16.54 16.23
N LYS A 187 -12.51 -16.13 16.64
CA LYS A 187 -12.27 -15.47 17.91
C LYS A 187 -12.84 -14.06 17.84
N LYS A 188 -13.73 -13.72 18.77
CA LYS A 188 -14.34 -12.38 18.88
C LYS A 188 -13.46 -11.38 19.61
N GLU A 189 -12.44 -11.87 20.32
CA GLU A 189 -11.49 -11.01 21.03
C GLU A 189 -10.73 -10.13 20.07
N LEU A 190 -10.53 -8.87 20.46
CA LEU A 190 -9.73 -7.93 19.70
C LEU A 190 -8.25 -8.35 19.76
N THR A 191 -7.65 -8.58 18.60
CA THR A 191 -6.25 -8.96 18.48
C THR A 191 -5.46 -7.83 17.83
N ALA A 192 -4.36 -7.40 18.47
CA ALA A 192 -3.49 -6.39 17.92
C ALA A 192 -2.47 -7.03 16.96
N LEU A 193 -2.37 -6.46 15.75
CA LEU A 193 -1.39 -6.88 14.74
C LEU A 193 -0.73 -5.64 14.11
N PRO A 194 0.57 -5.68 13.79
CA PRO A 194 1.22 -4.59 13.08
C PRO A 194 0.63 -4.45 11.66
N MET A 195 0.63 -3.22 11.13
CA MET A 195 0.04 -2.93 9.82
C MET A 195 0.63 -3.77 8.68
N GLY A 196 1.93 -4.11 8.75
CA GLY A 196 2.62 -4.96 7.77
C GLY A 196 2.29 -6.46 7.87
N CYS A 197 1.41 -6.91 8.77
CA CYS A 197 1.14 -8.32 8.97
C CYS A 197 0.62 -9.01 7.69
N HIS A 198 0.94 -10.31 7.54
CA HIS A 198 0.44 -11.11 6.45
C HIS A 198 -1.00 -11.59 6.71
N ALA A 199 -1.81 -11.73 5.65
CA ALA A 199 -3.22 -12.13 5.76
C ALA A 199 -3.44 -13.45 6.53
N THR A 200 -2.50 -14.42 6.46
CA THR A 200 -2.61 -15.67 7.21
C THR A 200 -2.57 -15.51 8.72
N GLN A 201 -2.02 -14.40 9.22
CA GLN A 201 -2.01 -14.09 10.66
C GLN A 201 -3.40 -13.74 11.18
N LEU A 202 -4.32 -13.37 10.27
CA LEU A 202 -5.71 -13.07 10.58
C LEU A 202 -6.60 -14.32 10.60
N TYR A 203 -6.05 -15.50 10.43
CA TYR A 203 -6.82 -16.74 10.37
C TYR A 203 -7.76 -16.89 11.56
N ARG A 204 -9.08 -16.90 11.32
CA ARG A 204 -10.15 -16.96 12.31
C ARG A 204 -10.25 -15.78 13.28
N LEU A 205 -9.51 -14.69 13.08
CA LEU A 205 -9.76 -13.46 13.83
C LEU A 205 -11.00 -12.77 13.29
N LYS A 206 -11.79 -12.14 14.16
CA LYS A 206 -12.98 -11.39 13.78
C LYS A 206 -12.83 -9.89 14.01
N ASN A 207 -11.99 -9.51 14.97
CA ASN A 207 -11.72 -8.13 15.33
C ASN A 207 -10.21 -7.94 15.39
N VAL A 208 -9.69 -6.99 14.62
CA VAL A 208 -8.25 -6.72 14.54
C VAL A 208 -7.99 -5.25 14.79
N LEU A 209 -7.07 -4.96 15.70
CA LEU A 209 -6.46 -3.65 15.86
C LEU A 209 -5.16 -3.63 15.07
N TYR A 210 -5.18 -2.95 13.93
CA TYR A 210 -3.95 -2.66 13.20
C TYR A 210 -3.23 -1.49 13.86
N TYR A 211 -1.93 -1.61 14.05
CA TYR A 211 -1.11 -0.54 14.62
C TYR A 211 0.24 -0.41 13.92
N ASP A 212 0.75 0.82 13.95
CA ASP A 212 2.13 1.12 13.61
C ASP A 212 2.96 1.08 14.90
N PRO A 213 3.94 0.17 15.02
CA PRO A 213 4.76 0.04 16.22
C PRO A 213 5.56 1.31 16.57
N GLN A 214 5.91 2.12 15.57
CA GLN A 214 6.74 3.31 15.75
C GLN A 214 5.92 4.50 16.22
N SER A 215 4.85 4.85 15.52
CA SER A 215 4.02 6.02 15.86
C SER A 215 3.01 5.73 16.98
N GLY A 216 2.68 4.46 17.23
CA GLY A 216 1.61 4.08 18.14
C GLY A 216 0.22 4.47 17.63
N SER A 217 0.11 4.77 16.35
CA SER A 217 -1.17 5.01 15.69
C SER A 217 -1.78 3.69 15.19
N GLY A 218 -3.09 3.64 15.05
CA GLY A 218 -3.75 2.43 14.58
C GLY A 218 -5.22 2.60 14.29
N SER A 219 -5.80 1.55 13.70
CA SER A 219 -7.23 1.48 13.41
C SER A 219 -7.79 0.09 13.72
N VAL A 220 -9.07 0.02 14.04
CA VAL A 220 -9.76 -1.25 14.30
C VAL A 220 -10.53 -1.66 13.06
N SER A 221 -10.32 -2.90 12.62
CA SER A 221 -11.05 -3.51 11.52
C SER A 221 -11.85 -4.72 12.00
N TYR A 222 -13.06 -4.88 11.46
CA TYR A 222 -14.00 -5.93 11.79
C TYR A 222 -14.33 -6.78 10.57
N THR A 223 -14.62 -8.06 10.77
CA THR A 223 -15.00 -8.98 9.67
C THR A 223 -16.40 -8.74 9.11
N HIS A 224 -17.25 -7.95 9.80
CA HIS A 224 -18.59 -7.65 9.34
C HIS A 224 -18.68 -6.20 8.89
N LEU A 225 -19.46 -5.96 7.83
CA LEU A 225 -19.77 -4.68 7.19
C LEU A 225 -20.43 -3.60 8.10
N ARG A 226 -20.38 -3.76 9.42
CA ARG A 226 -20.80 -2.71 10.36
C ARG A 226 -19.80 -1.55 10.48
N ALA A 227 -18.81 -1.47 9.60
CA ALA A 227 -17.82 -0.39 9.59
C ALA A 227 -18.42 1.00 9.27
N HIS A 228 -19.67 1.07 8.84
CA HIS A 228 -20.35 2.34 8.55
C HIS A 228 -21.14 2.94 9.73
N GLU A 229 -21.29 2.24 10.84
CA GLU A 229 -22.10 2.71 11.97
C GLU A 229 -21.33 3.42 13.11
N THR A 230 -20.01 3.52 13.01
CA THR A 230 -19.20 4.23 14.02
C THR A 230 -18.36 5.35 13.44
N ARG A 231 -18.99 6.23 12.66
CA ARG A 231 -18.50 7.59 12.41
C ARG A 231 -19.08 8.53 13.47
N GLU A 232 -18.81 8.26 14.73
CA GLU A 232 -18.95 9.21 15.83
C GLU A 232 -17.61 9.38 16.55
#